data_01ac3bc4c1da96317fb15f1b8073356c
#
_entry.id   01ac3bc4c1da96317fb15f1b8073356c
#
_cell.length_a   1.000
_cell.length_b   1.000
_cell.length_c   1.000
_cell.angle_alpha   90.00
_cell.angle_beta   90.00
_cell.angle_gamma   90.00
#
_symmetry.space_group_name_H-M   'P 1'
#
loop_
_entity.id
_entity.type
_entity.pdbx_description
1 polymer ?
#
loop_
_entity_poly.entity_id
_entity_poly.type
_entity_poly.pdbx_seq_one_letter_code
_entity_poly.pdbx_strand_id
1 'polypeptide(L)'
;MAKNYLLIYLEQLATDIELLCQNIKAPSNTLFQIRKSSSSVYANIREAKYGQSKADMLSKFEIALKECSETEGWLQLLFNTNGIDEEI
;
A
#
# COMPACT_ATOMS: atom_id res chain seq x y z
N MET A 1 4.36 5.57 26.13
CA MET A 1 3.38 5.65 25.05
C MET A 1 3.27 4.33 24.32
N ALA A 2 2.06 3.94 23.98
CA ALA A 2 1.84 2.72 23.22
C ALA A 2 2.41 2.87 21.79
N LYS A 3 3.02 1.83 21.29
CA LYS A 3 3.48 1.80 19.91
C LYS A 3 2.28 1.71 18.97
N ASN A 4 2.36 2.40 17.84
CA ASN A 4 1.36 2.26 16.78
C ASN A 4 1.76 1.08 15.88
N TYR A 5 1.32 -0.10 16.24
CA TYR A 5 1.67 -1.32 15.50
C TYR A 5 1.14 -1.30 14.06
N LEU A 6 -0.02 -0.68 13.84
CA LEU A 6 -0.56 -0.56 12.48
C LEU A 6 0.41 0.21 11.58
N LEU A 7 0.91 1.35 12.03
CA LEU A 7 1.88 2.13 11.27
C LEU A 7 3.17 1.36 11.03
N ILE A 8 3.65 0.62 12.03
CA ILE A 8 4.86 -0.20 11.89
C ILE A 8 4.68 -1.25 10.80
N TYR A 9 3.56 -1.97 10.81
CA TYR A 9 3.27 -2.99 9.79
C TYR A 9 3.11 -2.39 8.40
N LEU A 10 2.44 -1.23 8.29
CA LEU A 10 2.22 -0.59 7.00
C LEU A 10 3.52 -0.01 6.44
N GLU A 11 4.40 0.52 7.28
CA GLU A 11 5.72 0.94 6.86
C GLU A 11 6.52 -0.22 6.30
N GLN A 12 6.50 -1.37 6.98
CA GLN A 12 7.18 -2.57 6.52
C GLN A 12 6.58 -3.07 5.20
N LEU A 13 5.26 -3.09 5.10
CA LEU A 13 4.58 -3.51 3.87
C LEU A 13 4.94 -2.60 2.70
N ALA A 14 4.89 -1.29 2.91
CA ALA A 14 5.24 -0.33 1.86
C ALA A 14 6.71 -0.50 1.43
N THR A 15 7.60 -0.74 2.38
CA THR A 15 9.01 -1.02 2.09
C THR A 15 9.16 -2.28 1.26
N ASP A 16 8.51 -3.36 1.65
CA ASP A 16 8.57 -4.65 0.95
C ASP A 16 8.04 -4.52 -0.48
N ILE A 17 6.95 -3.79 -0.67
CA ILE A 17 6.37 -3.56 -2.00
C ILE A 17 7.33 -2.75 -2.87
N GLU A 18 7.94 -1.72 -2.31
CA GLU A 18 8.91 -0.92 -3.06
C GLU A 18 10.11 -1.76 -3.48
N LEU A 19 10.62 -2.61 -2.59
CA LEU A 19 11.73 -3.51 -2.91
C LEU A 19 11.33 -4.51 -4.00
N LEU A 20 10.12 -5.03 -3.96
CA LEU A 20 9.60 -5.90 -5.02
C LEU A 20 9.62 -5.17 -6.36
N CYS A 21 9.11 -3.94 -6.40
CA CYS A 21 9.05 -3.14 -7.62
C CYS A 21 10.44 -2.82 -8.19
N GLN A 22 11.44 -2.68 -7.32
CA GLN A 22 12.81 -2.43 -7.74
C GLN A 22 13.47 -3.67 -8.35
N ASN A 23 13.01 -4.86 -8.00
CA ASN A 23 13.67 -6.11 -8.34
C ASN A 23 12.94 -6.96 -9.39
N ILE A 24 11.81 -6.50 -9.89
CA ILE A 24 11.00 -7.24 -10.85
C ILE A 24 10.89 -6.48 -12.16
N LYS A 25 10.87 -7.21 -13.28
CA LYS A 25 10.61 -6.63 -14.60
C LYS A 25 9.11 -6.70 -14.87
N ALA A 26 8.50 -5.54 -15.06
CA ALA A 26 7.08 -5.42 -15.36
C ALA A 26 6.85 -4.11 -16.10
N PRO A 27 5.70 -3.95 -16.77
CA PRO A 27 5.39 -2.68 -17.43
C PRO A 27 5.48 -1.53 -16.43
N SER A 28 6.06 -0.42 -16.88
CA SER A 28 6.28 0.75 -16.01
C SER A 28 4.99 1.28 -15.40
N ASN A 29 3.89 1.22 -16.14
CA ASN A 29 2.60 1.65 -15.60
C ASN A 29 2.13 0.78 -14.43
N THR A 30 2.28 -0.54 -14.55
CA THR A 30 1.90 -1.47 -13.48
C THR A 30 2.70 -1.17 -12.22
N LEU A 31 4.01 -1.03 -12.34
CA LEU A 31 4.88 -0.71 -11.20
C LEU A 31 4.54 0.65 -10.60
N PHE A 32 4.26 1.64 -11.45
CA PHE A 32 3.84 2.96 -10.99
C PHE A 32 2.55 2.90 -10.17
N GLN A 33 1.55 2.17 -10.65
CA GLN A 33 0.27 2.06 -9.96
C GLN A 33 0.41 1.34 -8.60
N ILE A 34 1.22 0.29 -8.55
CA ILE A 34 1.51 -0.43 -7.31
C ILE A 34 2.17 0.51 -6.30
N ARG A 35 3.19 1.23 -6.73
CA ARG A 35 3.91 2.17 -5.87
C ARG A 35 3.02 3.30 -5.37
N LYS A 36 2.22 3.86 -6.28
CA LYS A 36 1.31 4.96 -5.96
C LYS A 36 0.28 4.54 -4.92
N SER A 37 -0.40 3.42 -5.17
CA SER A 37 -1.47 2.97 -4.26
C SER A 37 -0.92 2.51 -2.92
N SER A 38 0.17 1.75 -2.90
CA SER A 38 0.74 1.26 -1.64
C SER A 38 1.29 2.40 -0.78
N SER A 39 1.94 3.39 -1.37
CA SER A 39 2.41 4.55 -0.63
C SER A 39 1.26 5.40 -0.11
N SER A 40 0.15 5.45 -0.85
CA SER A 40 -1.05 6.17 -0.43
C SER A 40 -1.72 5.50 0.78
N VAL A 41 -1.73 4.17 0.86
CA VAL A 41 -2.20 3.46 2.05
C VAL A 41 -1.43 3.92 3.28
N TYR A 42 -0.11 3.85 3.20
CA TYR A 42 0.75 4.24 4.30
C TYR A 42 0.57 5.71 4.67
N ALA A 43 0.58 6.60 3.68
CA ALA A 43 0.47 8.04 3.90
C ALA A 43 -0.86 8.40 4.58
N ASN A 44 -1.97 7.82 4.14
CA ASN A 44 -3.28 8.13 4.70
C ASN A 44 -3.43 7.63 6.13
N ILE A 45 -2.91 6.45 6.45
CA ILE A 45 -2.93 5.95 7.83
C ILE A 45 -2.06 6.83 8.72
N ARG A 46 -0.90 7.26 8.22
CA ARG A 46 -0.03 8.17 8.97
C ARG A 46 -0.72 9.51 9.23
N GLU A 47 -1.41 10.06 8.22
CA GLU A 47 -2.17 11.30 8.37
C GLU A 47 -3.35 11.16 9.31
N ALA A 48 -4.01 10.00 9.34
CA ALA A 48 -5.12 9.74 10.24
C ALA A 48 -4.73 9.91 11.71
N LYS A 49 -3.48 9.62 12.06
CA LYS A 49 -2.95 9.80 13.41
C LYS A 49 -3.05 11.25 13.88
N TYR A 50 -3.00 12.20 12.95
CA TYR A 50 -3.03 13.63 13.22
C TYR A 50 -4.36 14.27 12.80
N GLY A 51 -5.40 13.47 12.60
CA GLY A 51 -6.72 13.96 12.23
C GLY A 51 -7.26 14.95 13.25
N GLN A 52 -7.83 16.06 12.75
CA GLN A 52 -8.35 17.13 13.60
C GLN A 52 -9.69 16.78 14.22
N SER A 53 -10.37 15.78 13.68
CA SER A 53 -11.66 15.32 14.15
C SER A 53 -11.80 13.83 13.88
N LYS A 54 -12.79 13.21 14.54
CA LYS A 54 -13.10 11.81 14.28
C LYS A 54 -13.52 11.59 12.81
N ALA A 55 -14.29 12.52 12.25
CA ALA A 55 -14.72 12.45 10.86
C ALA A 55 -13.53 12.53 9.91
N ASP A 56 -12.57 13.40 10.19
CA ASP A 56 -11.34 13.53 9.38
C ASP A 56 -10.52 12.25 9.45
N MET A 57 -10.34 11.68 10.63
CA MET A 57 -9.64 10.42 10.84
C MET A 57 -10.31 9.29 10.06
N LEU A 58 -11.64 9.16 10.13
CA LEU A 58 -12.39 8.12 9.42
C LEU A 58 -12.27 8.29 7.90
N SER A 59 -12.29 9.54 7.42
CA SER A 59 -12.09 9.82 6.00
C SER A 59 -10.75 9.29 5.50
N LYS A 60 -9.68 9.49 6.28
CA LYS A 60 -8.35 8.99 5.94
C LYS A 60 -8.30 7.48 5.93
N PHE A 61 -8.95 6.82 6.86
CA PHE A 61 -9.04 5.36 6.89
C PHE A 61 -9.79 4.81 5.67
N GLU A 62 -10.88 5.48 5.26
CA GLU A 62 -11.64 5.08 4.07
C GLU A 62 -10.81 5.16 2.81
N ILE A 63 -10.04 6.25 2.65
CA ILE A 63 -9.13 6.40 1.51
C ILE A 63 -8.07 5.31 1.53
N ALA A 64 -7.48 5.04 2.70
CA ALA A 64 -6.47 4.00 2.84
C ALA A 64 -7.02 2.62 2.45
N LEU A 65 -8.25 2.30 2.85
CA LEU A 65 -8.89 1.03 2.53
C LEU A 65 -9.10 0.88 1.02
N LYS A 66 -9.57 1.93 0.36
CA LYS A 66 -9.73 1.96 -1.09
C LYS A 66 -8.39 1.75 -1.80
N GLU A 67 -7.34 2.44 -1.37
CA GLU A 67 -6.01 2.31 -1.96
C GLU A 67 -5.41 0.92 -1.72
N CYS A 68 -5.71 0.32 -0.58
CA CYS A 68 -5.31 -1.05 -0.29
C CYS A 68 -5.93 -2.03 -1.29
N SER A 69 -7.21 -1.86 -1.59
CA SER A 69 -7.90 -2.67 -2.60
C SER A 69 -7.29 -2.49 -3.99
N GLU A 70 -6.93 -1.26 -4.35
CA GLU A 70 -6.26 -0.99 -5.63
C GLU A 70 -4.89 -1.67 -5.69
N THR A 71 -4.13 -1.62 -4.60
CA THR A 71 -2.83 -2.28 -4.53
C THR A 71 -2.97 -3.79 -4.73
N GLU A 72 -3.94 -4.39 -4.08
CA GLU A 72 -4.24 -5.82 -4.21
C GLU A 72 -4.55 -6.17 -5.67
N GLY A 73 -5.40 -5.37 -6.32
CA GLY A 73 -5.77 -5.58 -7.72
C GLY A 73 -4.57 -5.52 -8.66
N TRP A 74 -3.71 -4.51 -8.49
CA TRP A 74 -2.52 -4.38 -9.32
C TRP A 74 -1.51 -5.50 -9.07
N LEU A 75 -1.34 -5.93 -7.82
CA LEU A 75 -0.46 -7.07 -7.50
C LEU A 75 -0.99 -8.36 -8.13
N GLN A 76 -2.31 -8.56 -8.11
CA GLN A 76 -2.92 -9.73 -8.75
C GLN A 76 -2.66 -9.73 -10.25
N LEU A 77 -2.79 -8.58 -10.89
CA LEU A 77 -2.49 -8.43 -12.30
C LEU A 77 -1.01 -8.73 -12.59
N LEU A 78 -0.13 -8.25 -11.75
CA LEU A 78 1.30 -8.50 -11.86
C LEU A 78 1.60 -10.00 -11.80
N PHE A 79 1.05 -10.72 -10.83
CA PHE A 79 1.24 -12.16 -10.69
C PHE A 79 0.69 -12.89 -11.89
N ASN A 80 -0.48 -12.52 -12.39
CA ASN A 80 -1.13 -13.17 -13.52
C ASN A 80 -0.34 -13.02 -14.83
N THR A 81 0.33 -11.89 -15.00
CA THR A 81 0.97 -11.56 -16.28
C THR A 81 2.47 -11.82 -16.31
N ASN A 82 3.12 -11.85 -15.16
CA ASN A 82 4.58 -12.02 -15.07
C ASN A 82 5.02 -13.42 -14.67
N GLY A 83 4.08 -14.35 -14.51
CA GLY A 83 4.40 -15.72 -14.13
C GLY A 83 5.02 -15.85 -12.75
N ILE A 84 4.76 -14.92 -11.86
CA ILE A 84 5.23 -14.98 -10.48
C ILE A 84 4.45 -16.07 -9.75
N ASP A 85 5.17 -16.95 -9.06
CA ASP A 85 4.57 -18.03 -8.29
C ASP A 85 3.85 -17.44 -7.08
N GLU A 86 2.61 -17.85 -6.85
CA GLU A 86 1.81 -17.40 -5.73
C GLU A 86 2.41 -17.81 -4.37
N GLU A 87 3.26 -18.82 -4.36
CA GLU A 87 3.93 -19.28 -3.15
C GLU A 87 5.08 -18.37 -2.71
N ILE A 88 5.48 -17.45 -3.56
CA ILE A 88 6.47 -16.45 -3.18
C ILE A 88 5.84 -15.42 -2.24
#